data_bc50a29e280a02394b4ca03f5b6ee9ab
#
_entry.id   bc50a29e280a02394b4ca03f5b6ee9ab
#
_cell.length_a   1.000
_cell.length_b   1.000
_cell.length_c   1.000
_cell.angle_alpha   90.00
_cell.angle_beta   90.00
_cell.angle_gamma   90.00
#
_symmetry.space_group_name_H-M   'P 1'
#
loop_
_entity.id
_entity.type
_entity.pdbx_description
1 polymer ?
#
loop_
_entity_poly.entity_id
_entity_poly.type
_entity_poly.pdbx_seq_one_letter_code
_entity_poly.pdbx_strand_id
1 'polypeptide(L)'
;MGNVVLLIVGGNDTTRNSMTGSVLALNQFPDENRKIRDNPDLLGNFVSEAIRWQTPVAHMKRTAVEDVEIRGQKIREGEKVVMWYVSGNRDEDMFERPNDLIADRPRARNHLSFGFGIHRCVGNRLGELQLRIAWEEILKRFRKVEVVGDPVRVFSNITTGYSDLPVQVTRY
;
A
#
# COMPACT_ATOMS: atom_id res chain seq x y z
N MET A 1 3.92 19.88 -19.71
CA MET A 1 2.68 19.71 -18.92
C MET A 1 2.47 18.28 -18.43
N GLY A 2 2.68 17.23 -19.23
CA GLY A 2 2.41 15.83 -18.82
C GLY A 2 3.07 15.35 -17.53
N ASN A 3 4.34 15.69 -17.31
CA ASN A 3 5.07 15.26 -16.10
C ASN A 3 4.52 15.88 -14.80
N VAL A 4 4.07 17.13 -14.84
CA VAL A 4 3.46 17.78 -13.65
C VAL A 4 2.14 17.13 -13.29
N VAL A 5 1.30 16.87 -14.30
CA VAL A 5 0.03 16.16 -14.11
C VAL A 5 0.28 14.76 -13.55
N LEU A 6 1.27 14.03 -14.08
CA LEU A 6 1.64 12.71 -13.59
C LEU A 6 2.07 12.73 -12.11
N LEU A 7 2.87 13.71 -11.70
CA LEU A 7 3.30 13.85 -10.31
C LEU A 7 2.12 14.16 -9.37
N ILE A 8 1.20 15.04 -9.79
CA ILE A 8 0.02 15.39 -9.01
C ILE A 8 -0.90 14.17 -8.85
N VAL A 9 -1.23 13.50 -9.96
CA VAL A 9 -2.13 12.33 -9.94
C VAL A 9 -1.49 11.15 -9.21
N GLY A 10 -0.22 10.85 -9.50
CA GLY A 10 0.46 9.70 -8.88
C GLY A 10 0.77 9.86 -7.40
N GLY A 11 1.03 11.11 -6.95
CA GLY A 11 1.45 11.39 -5.57
C GLY A 11 0.30 11.65 -4.58
N ASN A 12 -0.87 12.02 -5.06
CA ASN A 12 -1.97 12.43 -4.20
C ASN A 12 -2.81 11.22 -3.72
N ASP A 13 -3.52 10.58 -4.63
CA ASP A 13 -4.50 9.55 -4.29
C ASP A 13 -3.88 8.30 -3.67
N THR A 14 -2.73 7.86 -4.16
CA THR A 14 -2.08 6.64 -3.67
C THR A 14 -1.60 6.79 -2.23
N THR A 15 -1.04 7.95 -1.89
CA THR A 15 -0.58 8.26 -0.52
C THR A 15 -1.78 8.39 0.43
N ARG A 16 -2.83 9.11 0.02
CA ARG A 16 -4.07 9.21 0.79
C ARG A 16 -4.69 7.85 1.05
N ASN A 17 -4.80 7.00 0.02
CA ASN A 17 -5.38 5.66 0.16
C ASN A 17 -4.52 4.74 1.03
N SER A 18 -3.18 4.87 0.97
CA SER A 18 -2.29 4.14 1.88
C SER A 18 -2.48 4.57 3.33
N MET A 19 -2.65 5.87 3.58
CA MET A 19 -2.92 6.40 4.92
C MET A 19 -4.27 5.90 5.45
N THR A 20 -5.35 6.07 4.68
CA THR A 20 -6.70 5.65 5.06
C THR A 20 -6.75 4.13 5.29
N GLY A 21 -6.14 3.36 4.39
CA GLY A 21 -6.04 1.91 4.54
C GLY A 21 -5.25 1.47 5.77
N SER A 22 -4.19 2.19 6.14
CA SER A 22 -3.43 1.89 7.34
C SER A 22 -4.22 2.14 8.63
N VAL A 23 -5.07 3.18 8.65
CA VAL A 23 -6.00 3.41 9.77
C VAL A 23 -6.98 2.26 9.90
N LEU A 24 -7.62 1.87 8.79
CA LEU A 24 -8.55 0.73 8.80
C LEU A 24 -7.86 -0.56 9.24
N ALA A 25 -6.68 -0.85 8.70
CA ALA A 25 -5.91 -2.03 9.04
C ALA A 25 -5.60 -2.11 10.54
N LEU A 26 -5.13 -1.03 11.17
CA LEU A 26 -4.86 -1.00 12.60
C LEU A 26 -6.11 -1.11 13.48
N ASN A 27 -7.29 -0.81 12.94
CA ASN A 27 -8.57 -1.10 13.63
C ASN A 27 -8.96 -2.58 13.48
N GLN A 28 -8.67 -3.21 12.35
CA GLN A 28 -8.92 -4.64 12.13
C GLN A 28 -7.90 -5.53 12.86
N PHE A 29 -6.67 -5.03 13.07
CA PHE A 29 -5.58 -5.73 13.74
C PHE A 29 -5.10 -4.94 14.98
N PRO A 30 -5.88 -4.90 16.07
CA PRO A 30 -5.60 -4.05 17.24
C PRO A 30 -4.29 -4.42 17.96
N ASP A 31 -3.84 -5.66 17.87
CA ASP A 31 -2.57 -6.10 18.44
C ASP A 31 -1.38 -5.46 17.74
N GLU A 32 -1.48 -5.28 16.43
CA GLU A 32 -0.47 -4.61 15.64
C GLU A 32 -0.42 -3.10 15.95
N ASN A 33 -1.57 -2.50 16.26
CA ASN A 33 -1.63 -1.12 16.76
C ASN A 33 -0.90 -0.99 18.12
N ARG A 34 -1.08 -1.96 19.03
CA ARG A 34 -0.33 -1.96 20.30
C ARG A 34 1.18 -2.09 20.05
N LYS A 35 1.61 -3.00 19.19
CA LYS A 35 3.03 -3.18 18.88
C LYS A 35 3.71 -1.88 18.45
N ILE A 36 3.12 -1.12 17.52
CA ILE A 36 3.72 0.13 17.03
C ILE A 36 3.69 1.26 18.07
N ARG A 37 2.74 1.23 19.01
CA ARG A 37 2.70 2.18 20.14
C ARG A 37 3.74 1.87 21.19
N ASP A 38 3.93 0.59 21.49
CA ASP A 38 4.89 0.12 22.50
C ASP A 38 6.33 0.18 21.95
N ASN A 39 6.52 0.03 20.64
CA ASN A 39 7.81 0.11 19.97
C ASN A 39 7.76 0.97 18.69
N PRO A 40 7.97 2.29 18.78
CA PRO A 40 7.98 3.20 17.65
C PRO A 40 9.04 2.90 16.58
N ASP A 41 10.09 2.14 16.88
CA ASP A 41 11.10 1.74 15.91
C ASP A 41 10.52 0.84 14.80
N LEU A 42 9.39 0.21 15.05
CA LEU A 42 8.65 -0.56 14.06
C LEU A 42 7.97 0.28 12.98
N LEU A 43 7.83 1.61 13.16
CA LEU A 43 7.09 2.46 12.22
C LEU A 43 7.61 2.38 10.78
N GLY A 44 8.93 2.27 10.60
CA GLY A 44 9.50 2.13 9.26
C GLY A 44 9.07 0.84 8.55
N ASN A 45 9.02 -0.26 9.29
CA ASN A 45 8.56 -1.54 8.77
C ASN A 45 7.04 -1.57 8.59
N PHE A 46 6.31 -1.06 9.58
CA PHE A 46 4.85 -0.91 9.52
C PHE A 46 4.39 -0.11 8.29
N VAL A 47 5.07 0.98 7.94
CA VAL A 47 4.74 1.77 6.74
C VAL A 47 4.83 0.91 5.47
N SER A 48 5.90 0.12 5.34
CA SER A 48 6.05 -0.79 4.19
C SER A 48 4.94 -1.86 4.19
N GLU A 49 4.62 -2.41 5.35
CA GLU A 49 3.54 -3.40 5.50
C GLU A 49 2.16 -2.80 5.21
N ALA A 50 1.88 -1.58 5.67
CA ALA A 50 0.63 -0.89 5.39
C ALA A 50 0.45 -0.64 3.88
N ILE A 51 1.53 -0.25 3.18
CA ILE A 51 1.54 -0.08 1.72
C ILE A 51 1.34 -1.44 1.02
N ARG A 52 1.95 -2.52 1.51
CA ARG A 52 1.72 -3.88 1.01
C ARG A 52 0.26 -4.28 1.18
N TRP A 53 -0.26 -4.16 2.39
CA TRP A 53 -1.61 -4.61 2.75
C TRP A 53 -2.70 -3.83 1.99
N GLN A 54 -2.56 -2.50 1.88
CA GLN A 54 -3.51 -1.66 1.17
C GLN A 54 -3.39 -1.79 -0.35
N THR A 55 -2.17 -1.88 -0.89
CA THR A 55 -1.89 -1.93 -2.34
C THR A 55 -2.70 -0.89 -3.12
N PRO A 56 -2.41 0.41 -3.02
CA PRO A 56 -3.30 1.47 -3.53
C PRO A 56 -3.44 1.48 -5.06
N VAL A 57 -2.53 0.83 -5.79
CA VAL A 57 -2.64 0.56 -7.23
C VAL A 57 -2.81 -0.94 -7.43
N ALA A 58 -3.96 -1.36 -7.95
CA ALA A 58 -4.31 -2.78 -8.08
C ALA A 58 -3.42 -3.51 -9.09
N HIS A 59 -3.15 -2.89 -10.22
CA HIS A 59 -2.38 -3.48 -11.31
C HIS A 59 -1.77 -2.42 -12.23
N MET A 60 -0.79 -2.85 -13.01
CA MET A 60 -0.25 -2.10 -14.15
C MET A 60 -0.09 -3.02 -15.35
N LYS A 61 -0.12 -2.43 -16.56
CA LYS A 61 -0.01 -3.15 -17.81
C LYS A 61 1.33 -2.85 -18.49
N ARG A 62 1.86 -3.87 -19.16
CA ARG A 62 2.98 -3.76 -20.11
C ARG A 62 2.57 -4.33 -21.47
N THR A 63 3.32 -3.97 -22.50
CA THR A 63 3.24 -4.60 -23.82
C THR A 63 4.57 -5.28 -24.08
N ALA A 64 4.55 -6.53 -24.46
CA ALA A 64 5.76 -7.25 -24.86
C ALA A 64 6.36 -6.59 -26.11
N VAL A 65 7.66 -6.33 -26.09
CA VAL A 65 8.39 -5.72 -27.21
C VAL A 65 9.09 -6.77 -28.09
N GLU A 66 9.09 -8.01 -27.64
CA GLU A 66 9.62 -9.19 -28.30
C GLU A 66 8.94 -10.43 -27.74
N ASP A 67 9.07 -11.58 -28.41
CA ASP A 67 8.60 -12.86 -27.89
C ASP A 67 9.41 -13.24 -26.64
N VAL A 68 8.72 -13.55 -25.55
CA VAL A 68 9.34 -13.97 -24.28
C VAL A 68 8.61 -15.16 -23.70
N GLU A 69 9.29 -15.89 -22.81
CA GLU A 69 8.67 -16.98 -22.06
C GLU A 69 8.79 -16.71 -20.56
N ILE A 70 7.67 -16.82 -19.83
CA ILE A 70 7.61 -16.69 -18.38
C ILE A 70 6.97 -17.95 -17.81
N ARG A 71 7.73 -18.72 -17.02
CA ARG A 71 7.27 -19.97 -16.39
C ARG A 71 6.60 -20.93 -17.40
N GLY A 72 7.19 -21.12 -18.58
CA GLY A 72 6.65 -21.98 -19.64
C GLY A 72 5.50 -21.39 -20.46
N GLN A 73 5.04 -20.20 -20.14
CA GLN A 73 4.02 -19.48 -20.90
C GLN A 73 4.68 -18.57 -21.93
N LYS A 74 4.37 -18.79 -23.20
CA LYS A 74 4.84 -17.95 -24.31
C LYS A 74 4.00 -16.69 -24.39
N ILE A 75 4.66 -15.55 -24.45
CA ILE A 75 4.08 -14.22 -24.62
C ILE A 75 4.67 -13.68 -25.93
N ARG A 76 3.82 -13.36 -26.90
CA ARG A 76 4.26 -12.85 -28.19
C ARG A 76 4.47 -11.34 -28.15
N GLU A 77 5.30 -10.85 -29.07
CA GLU A 77 5.43 -9.42 -29.31
C GLU A 77 4.05 -8.77 -29.50
N GLY A 78 3.84 -7.60 -28.90
CA GLY A 78 2.58 -6.86 -28.95
C GLY A 78 1.52 -7.31 -27.91
N GLU A 79 1.66 -8.48 -27.31
CA GLU A 79 0.70 -8.95 -26.30
C GLU A 79 0.76 -8.10 -25.03
N LYS A 80 -0.39 -8.03 -24.34
CA LYS A 80 -0.55 -7.26 -23.10
C LYS A 80 -0.35 -8.16 -21.89
N VAL A 81 0.57 -7.75 -21.02
CA VAL A 81 0.84 -8.42 -19.75
C VAL A 81 0.34 -7.53 -18.61
N VAL A 82 -0.56 -8.04 -17.80
CA VAL A 82 -1.08 -7.34 -16.61
C VAL A 82 -0.39 -7.86 -15.36
N MET A 83 0.25 -6.97 -14.64
CA MET A 83 0.90 -7.27 -13.36
C MET A 83 -0.08 -6.92 -12.24
N TRP A 84 -0.67 -7.94 -11.62
CA TRP A 84 -1.60 -7.79 -10.52
C TRP A 84 -0.84 -7.59 -9.19
N TYR A 85 -0.58 -6.35 -8.81
CA TYR A 85 0.12 -6.03 -7.55
C TYR A 85 -0.65 -6.50 -6.31
N VAL A 86 -1.98 -6.43 -6.34
CA VAL A 86 -2.82 -6.94 -5.25
C VAL A 86 -2.65 -8.44 -5.05
N SER A 87 -2.45 -9.21 -6.12
CA SER A 87 -2.19 -10.65 -6.03
C SER A 87 -0.76 -10.93 -5.54
N GLY A 88 0.24 -10.28 -6.16
CA GLY A 88 1.64 -10.48 -5.77
C GLY A 88 1.94 -10.04 -4.33
N ASN A 89 1.23 -9.03 -3.83
CA ASN A 89 1.34 -8.60 -2.42
C ASN A 89 0.64 -9.55 -1.44
N ARG A 90 -0.10 -10.53 -1.94
CA ARG A 90 -0.79 -11.59 -1.19
C ARG A 90 -0.34 -12.99 -1.56
N ASP A 91 0.79 -13.10 -2.24
CA ASP A 91 1.39 -14.37 -2.62
C ASP A 91 1.93 -15.08 -1.37
N GLU A 92 1.43 -16.28 -1.10
CA GLU A 92 1.79 -17.09 0.08
C GLU A 92 3.22 -17.63 0.00
N ASP A 93 3.77 -17.75 -1.20
CA ASP A 93 5.19 -18.10 -1.41
C ASP A 93 6.13 -16.96 -0.97
N MET A 94 5.63 -15.73 -0.92
CA MET A 94 6.41 -14.54 -0.57
C MET A 94 6.12 -14.00 0.82
N PHE A 95 4.87 -14.11 1.27
CA PHE A 95 4.41 -13.53 2.53
C PHE A 95 3.58 -14.54 3.33
N GLU A 96 4.08 -14.92 4.49
CA GLU A 96 3.31 -15.73 5.43
C GLU A 96 2.05 -14.95 5.89
N ARG A 97 0.89 -15.62 5.94
CA ARG A 97 -0.39 -14.98 6.31
C ARG A 97 -0.60 -13.65 5.56
N PRO A 98 -0.64 -13.65 4.22
CA PRO A 98 -0.54 -12.43 3.41
C PRO A 98 -1.74 -11.49 3.55
N ASN A 99 -2.87 -11.98 4.04
CA ASN A 99 -4.07 -11.17 4.28
C ASN A 99 -4.03 -10.40 5.61
N ASP A 100 -3.16 -10.79 6.52
CA ASP A 100 -2.99 -10.11 7.80
C ASP A 100 -2.04 -8.92 7.65
N LEU A 101 -2.34 -7.86 8.42
CA LEU A 101 -1.38 -6.81 8.70
C LEU A 101 -0.46 -7.28 9.82
N ILE A 102 0.84 -7.23 9.63
CA ILE A 102 1.86 -7.62 10.61
C ILE A 102 2.93 -6.52 10.66
N ALA A 103 2.92 -5.68 11.70
CA ALA A 103 3.75 -4.48 11.77
C ALA A 103 5.28 -4.78 11.72
N ASP A 104 5.68 -5.92 12.21
CA ASP A 104 7.06 -6.42 12.23
C ASP A 104 7.32 -7.50 11.16
N ARG A 105 6.49 -7.57 10.10
CA ARG A 105 6.61 -8.56 9.03
C ARG A 105 8.02 -8.59 8.45
N PRO A 106 8.68 -9.76 8.41
CA PRO A 106 9.94 -9.91 7.69
C PRO A 106 9.78 -9.55 6.22
N ARG A 107 10.72 -8.77 5.67
CA ARG A 107 10.75 -8.40 4.25
C ARG A 107 9.51 -7.64 3.75
N ALA A 108 8.79 -6.91 4.62
CA ALA A 108 7.64 -6.11 4.21
C ALA A 108 7.93 -5.22 2.98
N ARG A 109 9.16 -4.73 2.83
CA ARG A 109 9.62 -3.91 1.70
C ARG A 109 9.66 -4.64 0.34
N ASN A 110 9.53 -5.96 0.31
CA ASN A 110 9.49 -6.73 -0.94
C ASN A 110 8.14 -6.64 -1.66
N HIS A 111 7.22 -5.83 -1.14
CA HIS A 111 5.93 -5.60 -1.79
C HIS A 111 6.07 -4.96 -3.19
N LEU A 112 5.08 -5.22 -4.04
CA LEU A 112 5.03 -4.74 -5.42
C LEU A 112 4.23 -3.44 -5.60
N SER A 113 3.73 -2.81 -4.53
CA SER A 113 2.87 -1.61 -4.62
C SER A 113 3.54 -0.43 -5.33
N PHE A 114 4.86 -0.36 -5.32
CA PHE A 114 5.64 0.63 -6.06
C PHE A 114 6.07 0.16 -7.46
N GLY A 115 5.62 -1.02 -7.89
CA GLY A 115 6.11 -1.65 -9.11
C GLY A 115 7.57 -2.11 -9.00
N PHE A 116 8.11 -2.58 -10.13
CA PHE A 116 9.47 -3.09 -10.24
C PHE A 116 10.12 -2.67 -11.56
N GLY A 117 11.45 -2.69 -11.61
CA GLY A 117 12.24 -2.40 -12.79
C GLY A 117 12.30 -0.91 -13.13
N ILE A 118 12.49 -0.58 -14.41
CA ILE A 118 12.71 0.78 -14.91
C ILE A 118 11.53 1.73 -14.62
N HIS A 119 10.32 1.21 -14.49
CA HIS A 119 9.11 1.97 -14.17
C HIS A 119 8.76 1.96 -12.67
N ARG A 120 9.67 1.54 -11.80
CA ARG A 120 9.43 1.65 -10.36
C ARG A 120 9.07 3.08 -9.99
N CYS A 121 8.13 3.23 -9.06
CA CYS A 121 7.65 4.53 -8.57
C CYS A 121 8.81 5.46 -8.19
N VAL A 122 8.89 6.62 -8.82
CA VAL A 122 9.92 7.63 -8.53
C VAL A 122 9.71 8.25 -7.14
N GLY A 123 8.44 8.31 -6.68
CA GLY A 123 8.04 8.89 -5.39
C GLY A 123 8.05 7.90 -4.22
N ASN A 124 8.55 6.68 -4.37
CA ASN A 124 8.46 5.66 -3.32
C ASN A 124 9.03 6.13 -1.98
N ARG A 125 10.19 6.78 -1.97
CA ARG A 125 10.81 7.30 -0.74
C ARG A 125 10.02 8.43 -0.11
N LEU A 126 9.45 9.30 -0.93
CA LEU A 126 8.61 10.40 -0.44
C LEU A 126 7.30 9.85 0.14
N GLY A 127 6.66 8.89 -0.51
CA GLY A 127 5.46 8.24 0.00
C GLY A 127 5.69 7.52 1.34
N GLU A 128 6.79 6.73 1.44
CA GLU A 128 7.18 6.10 2.71
C GLU A 128 7.40 7.15 3.82
N LEU A 129 8.10 8.24 3.52
CA LEU A 129 8.39 9.31 4.47
C LEU A 129 7.12 10.02 4.93
N GLN A 130 6.21 10.35 4.01
CA GLN A 130 4.95 11.01 4.34
C GLN A 130 4.09 10.14 5.28
N LEU A 131 3.95 8.84 4.98
CA LEU A 131 3.22 7.92 5.85
C LEU A 131 3.88 7.80 7.22
N ARG A 132 5.20 7.70 7.27
CA ARG A 132 5.95 7.60 8.52
C ARG A 132 5.73 8.83 9.40
N ILE A 133 5.96 10.03 8.86
CA ILE A 133 5.78 11.29 9.62
C ILE A 133 4.33 11.44 10.10
N ALA A 134 3.35 11.12 9.24
CA ALA A 134 1.95 11.19 9.63
C ALA A 134 1.63 10.25 10.79
N TRP A 135 2.15 9.02 10.77
CA TRP A 135 1.95 8.09 11.89
C TRP A 135 2.71 8.49 13.15
N GLU A 136 3.94 9.02 13.04
CA GLU A 136 4.66 9.61 14.17
C GLU A 136 3.83 10.71 14.85
N GLU A 137 3.19 11.58 14.06
CA GLU A 137 2.38 12.67 14.57
C GLU A 137 1.01 12.21 15.10
N ILE A 138 0.40 11.21 14.48
CA ILE A 138 -0.85 10.59 14.97
C ILE A 138 -0.61 9.94 16.34
N LEU A 139 0.44 9.14 16.48
CA LEU A 139 0.74 8.43 17.73
C LEU A 139 1.08 9.38 18.89
N LYS A 140 1.68 10.55 18.60
CA LYS A 140 1.95 11.59 19.61
C LYS A 140 0.70 12.32 20.10
N ARG A 141 -0.28 12.54 19.22
CA ARG A 141 -1.43 13.40 19.51
C ARG A 141 -2.68 12.65 19.92
N PHE A 142 -2.82 11.42 19.43
CA PHE A 142 -4.05 10.65 19.62
C PHE A 142 -3.77 9.32 20.30
N ARG A 143 -4.40 9.15 21.45
CA ARG A 143 -4.40 7.88 22.18
C ARG A 143 -5.13 6.80 21.37
N LYS A 144 -6.18 7.17 20.62
CA LYS A 144 -7.00 6.25 19.86
C LYS A 144 -7.50 6.91 18.56
N VAL A 145 -7.53 6.14 17.48
CA VAL A 145 -8.21 6.46 16.23
C VAL A 145 -9.09 5.26 15.90
N GLU A 146 -10.40 5.41 16.07
CA GLU A 146 -11.39 4.35 15.87
C GLU A 146 -12.15 4.55 14.59
N VAL A 147 -12.34 3.49 13.82
CA VAL A 147 -13.30 3.45 12.72
C VAL A 147 -14.68 3.21 13.34
N VAL A 148 -15.60 4.16 13.15
CA VAL A 148 -16.93 4.18 13.79
C VAL A 148 -18.08 3.97 12.82
N GLY A 149 -17.79 3.69 11.54
CA GLY A 149 -18.79 3.41 10.52
C GLY A 149 -18.25 2.52 9.42
N ASP A 150 -19.11 2.09 8.51
CA ASP A 150 -18.73 1.23 7.41
C ASP A 150 -17.85 1.96 6.40
N PRO A 151 -16.67 1.41 6.05
CA PRO A 151 -15.82 1.99 5.02
C PRO A 151 -16.49 1.92 3.64
N VAL A 152 -16.59 3.05 2.93
CA VAL A 152 -17.06 3.08 1.55
C VAL A 152 -15.88 3.02 0.59
N ARG A 153 -15.80 1.98 -0.22
CA ARG A 153 -14.72 1.81 -1.18
C ARG A 153 -14.90 2.70 -2.40
N VAL A 154 -13.79 3.19 -2.94
CA VAL A 154 -13.78 3.85 -4.26
C VAL A 154 -14.16 2.82 -5.32
N PHE A 155 -15.12 3.16 -6.18
CA PHE A 155 -15.47 2.36 -7.35
C PHE A 155 -14.43 2.59 -8.45
N SER A 156 -13.44 1.71 -8.51
CA SER A 156 -12.35 1.77 -9.48
C SER A 156 -11.77 0.38 -9.73
N ASN A 157 -11.36 0.12 -10.96
CA ASN A 157 -10.65 -1.10 -11.33
C ASN A 157 -9.12 -0.96 -11.24
N ILE A 158 -8.60 0.23 -11.03
CA ILE A 158 -7.15 0.50 -11.00
C ILE A 158 -6.64 0.93 -9.63
N THR A 159 -7.43 1.73 -8.89
CA THR A 159 -7.07 2.19 -7.55
C THR A 159 -7.89 1.50 -6.48
N THR A 160 -7.23 1.10 -5.41
CA THR A 160 -7.88 0.57 -4.20
C THR A 160 -7.81 1.64 -3.11
N GLY A 161 -8.96 1.97 -2.53
CA GLY A 161 -9.03 3.00 -1.51
C GLY A 161 -10.45 3.20 -0.99
N TYR A 162 -10.62 4.25 -0.22
CA TYR A 162 -11.89 4.57 0.42
C TYR A 162 -12.31 6.00 0.07
N SER A 163 -13.55 6.17 -0.36
CA SER A 163 -14.18 7.47 -0.54
C SER A 163 -14.66 8.04 0.79
N ASP A 164 -15.00 7.14 1.73
CA ASP A 164 -15.39 7.50 3.07
C ASP A 164 -14.87 6.46 4.08
N LEU A 165 -14.33 6.96 5.20
CA LEU A 165 -13.89 6.16 6.34
C LEU A 165 -14.16 6.98 7.62
N PRO A 166 -15.34 6.84 8.23
CA PRO A 166 -15.68 7.57 9.43
C PRO A 166 -14.80 7.17 10.61
N VAL A 167 -14.15 8.13 11.22
CA VAL A 167 -13.28 7.88 12.37
C VAL A 167 -13.61 8.80 13.56
N GLN A 168 -13.46 8.27 14.76
CA GLN A 168 -13.44 9.02 16.00
C GLN A 168 -12.03 9.03 16.58
N VAL A 169 -11.57 10.20 17.01
CA VAL A 169 -10.24 10.35 17.60
C VAL A 169 -10.34 10.70 19.08
N THR A 170 -9.50 10.08 19.91
CA THR A 170 -9.32 10.43 21.33
C THR A 170 -7.92 10.99 21.49
N ARG A 171 -7.80 12.24 21.95
CA ARG A 171 -6.52 12.88 22.29
C ARG A 171 -5.99 12.38 23.64
N TYR A 172 -4.70 12.55 23.85
CA TYR A 172 -4.09 12.44 25.15
C TYR A 172 -4.56 13.55 26.08
#